data_3d75c9f1ca49eb83070363a03cb89874
#
_entry.id   3d75c9f1ca49eb83070363a03cb89874
#
_cell.length_a   1.000
_cell.length_b   1.000
_cell.length_c   1.000
_cell.angle_alpha   90.00
_cell.angle_beta   90.00
_cell.angle_gamma   90.00
#
_symmetry.space_group_name_H-M   'P 1'
#
loop_
_entity.id
_entity.type
_entity.pdbx_description
1 polymer ?
#
loop_
_entity_poly.entity_id
_entity_poly.type
_entity_poly.pdbx_seq_one_letter_code
_entity_poly.pdbx_strand_id
1 'polypeptide(L)'
;MMPQQDDFLQQLYSRRGGIKLGLGRVADAFPVIFEKNIPVYHVAGTNGKGTAVYSLDHILRSNGLKTGRFVSPHLLRYNERISVDGADIADGEVREIYDYLEKKIGNFEELSFFEITFLIAWKYFEISGCDRAVFEVGLGGRLDATNVIGGPKTDIITSIGLDHTHILGDTLEKIALEKLGIVKKDDLVLIGGSADPAFDKWMAEVALSKGAQSVDDDSLDLEIAFPPSCMSPEQRKNVRLAVKAALMSEEKGLKIPDFSGMKIPARFEFIEPDIVTDVAHNPPAIGSLAKTVKERLGKVVVLYGAMKDKDVTKVLDLIGEITDSIYVVNLEADNDRGAKVWDILDRAGSKVSNKIKYAETDEKTMEEALAFARQNGKKLLVTGSFHTVEKFMSYKKYS
;
A
#
# COMPACT_ATOMS: atom_id res chain seq x y z
N MET A 1 9.80 -6.27 29.02
CA MET A 1 9.60 -7.62 28.47
C MET A 1 8.89 -7.46 27.15
N MET A 2 9.57 -7.69 26.02
CA MET A 2 8.86 -7.83 24.74
C MET A 2 7.85 -8.97 24.89
N PRO A 3 6.59 -8.83 24.43
CA PRO A 3 5.72 -9.98 24.31
C PRO A 3 6.46 -10.99 23.43
N GLN A 4 6.57 -12.24 23.88
CA GLN A 4 7.08 -13.33 23.06
C GLN A 4 6.28 -13.26 21.74
N GLN A 5 6.93 -12.80 20.66
CA GLN A 5 6.39 -12.99 19.33
C GLN A 5 6.23 -14.50 19.19
N ASP A 6 5.03 -14.92 18.90
CA ASP A 6 4.68 -16.33 18.73
C ASP A 6 5.72 -16.96 17.80
N ASP A 7 6.35 -18.06 18.20
CA ASP A 7 7.38 -18.78 17.40
C ASP A 7 6.93 -19.00 15.96
N PHE A 8 5.62 -19.10 15.77
CA PHE A 8 4.94 -19.19 14.50
C PHE A 8 5.12 -17.94 13.58
N LEU A 9 4.91 -16.73 14.09
CA LEU A 9 5.12 -15.53 13.28
C LEU A 9 6.59 -15.37 12.90
N GLN A 10 7.52 -15.75 13.77
CA GLN A 10 8.95 -15.78 13.43
C GLN A 10 9.23 -16.79 12.32
N GLN A 11 8.62 -17.99 12.38
CA GLN A 11 8.73 -19.00 11.33
C GLN A 11 8.15 -18.48 9.99
N LEU A 12 6.97 -17.85 10.02
CA LEU A 12 6.38 -17.24 8.84
C LEU A 12 7.26 -16.11 8.29
N TYR A 13 7.84 -15.28 9.15
CA TYR A 13 8.76 -14.23 8.75
C TYR A 13 10.10 -14.74 8.22
N SER A 14 10.60 -15.88 8.67
CA SER A 14 11.81 -16.48 8.11
C SER A 14 11.69 -16.83 6.62
N ARG A 15 10.46 -17.00 6.12
CA ARG A 15 10.14 -17.21 4.70
C ARG A 15 10.18 -15.91 3.86
N ARG A 16 10.50 -14.76 4.47
CA ARG A 16 10.67 -13.46 3.76
C ARG A 16 11.90 -13.41 2.84
N GLY A 17 12.67 -14.47 2.72
CA GLY A 17 13.88 -14.56 1.90
C GLY A 17 13.66 -14.27 0.42
N GLY A 18 13.78 -12.97 0.04
CA GLY A 18 13.74 -12.49 -1.34
C GLY A 18 12.34 -12.48 -2.00
N ILE A 19 12.24 -11.70 -3.08
CA ILE A 19 11.03 -11.69 -3.94
C ILE A 19 11.11 -12.93 -4.85
N LYS A 20 10.26 -13.91 -4.62
CA LYS A 20 10.13 -15.07 -5.49
C LYS A 20 9.04 -14.78 -6.54
N LEU A 21 9.43 -14.31 -7.72
CA LEU A 21 8.49 -14.13 -8.83
C LEU A 21 8.06 -15.48 -9.41
N GLY A 22 6.82 -15.55 -9.89
CA GLY A 22 6.25 -16.72 -10.55
C GLY A 22 4.98 -17.21 -9.86
N LEU A 23 3.99 -17.59 -10.67
CA LEU A 23 2.67 -18.04 -10.19
C LEU A 23 2.59 -19.53 -9.91
N GLY A 24 3.50 -20.35 -10.45
CA GLY A 24 3.39 -21.81 -10.44
C GLY A 24 3.07 -22.39 -9.07
N ARG A 25 3.85 -22.04 -8.05
CA ARG A 25 3.67 -22.54 -6.67
C ARG A 25 2.28 -22.27 -6.10
N VAL A 26 1.85 -20.98 -6.17
CA VAL A 26 0.55 -20.58 -5.64
C VAL A 26 -0.60 -21.03 -6.54
N ALA A 27 -0.39 -21.17 -7.85
CA ALA A 27 -1.38 -21.70 -8.79
C ALA A 27 -1.66 -23.20 -8.55
N ASP A 28 -0.67 -23.96 -8.11
CA ASP A 28 -0.85 -25.36 -7.72
C ASP A 28 -1.53 -25.48 -6.34
N ALA A 29 -1.23 -24.55 -5.42
CA ALA A 29 -1.75 -24.56 -4.07
C ALA A 29 -3.20 -24.01 -3.96
N PHE A 30 -3.53 -22.97 -4.70
CA PHE A 30 -4.81 -22.27 -4.58
C PHE A 30 -6.04 -23.16 -4.85
N PRO A 31 -6.09 -23.99 -5.91
CA PRO A 31 -7.23 -24.89 -6.14
C PRO A 31 -7.45 -25.92 -5.04
N VAL A 32 -6.41 -26.29 -4.29
CA VAL A 32 -6.50 -27.28 -3.20
C VAL A 32 -7.32 -26.76 -2.03
N ILE A 33 -7.34 -25.43 -1.82
CA ILE A 33 -8.02 -24.76 -0.71
C ILE A 33 -9.28 -24.02 -1.13
N PHE A 34 -9.46 -23.82 -2.43
CA PHE A 34 -10.59 -23.08 -2.99
C PHE A 34 -11.88 -23.89 -2.85
N GLU A 35 -12.83 -23.38 -2.08
CA GLU A 35 -14.14 -24.02 -1.82
C GLU A 35 -15.29 -23.16 -2.34
N LYS A 36 -15.15 -21.84 -2.29
CA LYS A 36 -16.23 -20.91 -2.62
C LYS A 36 -15.74 -19.75 -3.45
N ASN A 37 -16.48 -19.40 -4.50
CA ASN A 37 -16.23 -18.19 -5.26
C ASN A 37 -16.75 -16.97 -4.47
N ILE A 38 -15.86 -15.99 -4.25
CA ILE A 38 -16.20 -14.70 -3.66
C ILE A 38 -15.95 -13.67 -4.77
N PRO A 39 -16.91 -12.80 -5.10
CA PRO A 39 -16.67 -11.70 -6.04
C PRO A 39 -15.56 -10.78 -5.56
N VAL A 40 -14.62 -10.44 -6.45
CA VAL A 40 -13.36 -9.79 -6.10
C VAL A 40 -13.21 -8.44 -6.77
N TYR A 41 -12.73 -7.47 -5.98
CA TYR A 41 -12.08 -6.25 -6.45
C TYR A 41 -10.56 -6.44 -6.34
N HIS A 42 -9.84 -6.34 -7.43
CA HIS A 42 -8.40 -6.58 -7.51
C HIS A 42 -7.66 -5.30 -7.89
N VAL A 43 -6.84 -4.77 -6.98
CA VAL A 43 -6.28 -3.42 -7.10
C VAL A 43 -4.79 -3.46 -7.34
N ALA A 44 -4.37 -3.05 -8.54
CA ALA A 44 -2.97 -2.83 -8.91
C ALA A 44 -2.66 -1.34 -9.11
N GLY A 45 -1.39 -0.99 -9.19
CA GLY A 45 -0.92 0.37 -9.41
C GLY A 45 0.45 0.62 -8.78
N THR A 46 1.08 1.74 -9.11
CA THR A 46 2.32 2.15 -8.44
C THR A 46 1.99 2.77 -7.09
N ASN A 47 1.19 3.82 -7.06
CA ASN A 47 0.75 4.50 -5.84
C ASN A 47 -0.79 4.49 -5.75
N GLY A 48 -1.33 4.58 -4.53
CA GLY A 48 -2.75 4.71 -4.30
C GLY A 48 -3.54 3.41 -4.12
N LYS A 49 -2.94 2.23 -4.30
CA LYS A 49 -3.59 0.92 -4.11
C LYS A 49 -4.30 0.82 -2.76
N GLY A 50 -3.56 1.01 -1.66
CA GLY A 50 -4.14 0.95 -0.31
C GLY A 50 -5.30 1.94 -0.14
N THR A 51 -5.20 3.17 -0.67
CA THR A 51 -6.32 4.12 -0.63
C THR A 51 -7.57 3.57 -1.32
N ALA A 52 -7.42 3.01 -2.52
CA ALA A 52 -8.54 2.41 -3.24
C ALA A 52 -9.13 1.20 -2.50
N VAL A 53 -8.28 0.33 -1.94
CA VAL A 53 -8.69 -0.85 -1.17
C VAL A 53 -9.46 -0.46 0.10
N TYR A 54 -8.95 0.47 0.91
CA TYR A 54 -9.65 0.96 2.10
C TYR A 54 -10.97 1.66 1.75
N SER A 55 -11.01 2.38 0.62
CA SER A 55 -12.23 3.04 0.14
C SER A 55 -13.29 2.03 -0.28
N LEU A 56 -12.92 0.98 -1.03
CA LEU A 56 -13.82 -0.11 -1.40
C LEU A 56 -14.37 -0.83 -0.17
N ASP A 57 -13.50 -1.22 0.76
CA ASP A 57 -13.91 -1.84 2.02
C ASP A 57 -14.92 -0.95 2.77
N HIS A 58 -14.66 0.36 2.86
CA HIS A 58 -15.57 1.31 3.50
C HIS A 58 -16.92 1.41 2.78
N ILE A 59 -16.92 1.51 1.44
CA ILE A 59 -18.15 1.58 0.63
C ILE A 59 -18.99 0.32 0.80
N LEU A 60 -18.39 -0.85 0.63
CA LEU A 60 -19.08 -2.14 0.66
C LEU A 60 -19.67 -2.40 2.04
N ARG A 61 -18.91 -2.23 3.11
CA ARG A 61 -19.38 -2.37 4.49
C ARG A 61 -20.48 -1.37 4.85
N SER A 62 -20.37 -0.12 4.40
CA SER A 62 -21.41 0.90 4.63
C SER A 62 -22.74 0.56 3.95
N ASN A 63 -22.72 -0.34 2.98
CA ASN A 63 -23.90 -0.87 2.30
C ASN A 63 -24.32 -2.27 2.81
N GLY A 64 -23.76 -2.72 3.94
CA GLY A 64 -24.15 -3.95 4.60
C GLY A 64 -23.56 -5.22 4.00
N LEU A 65 -22.57 -5.11 3.10
CA LEU A 65 -21.88 -6.27 2.53
C LEU A 65 -20.73 -6.69 3.44
N LYS A 66 -20.69 -7.95 3.83
CA LYS A 66 -19.58 -8.52 4.59
C LYS A 66 -18.33 -8.59 3.73
N THR A 67 -17.32 -7.80 4.06
CA THR A 67 -16.18 -7.53 3.18
C THR A 67 -14.89 -8.06 3.77
N GLY A 68 -14.16 -8.90 2.99
CA GLY A 68 -12.79 -9.26 3.24
C GLY A 68 -11.84 -8.25 2.60
N ARG A 69 -10.83 -7.77 3.33
CA ARG A 69 -9.81 -6.84 2.84
C ARG A 69 -8.41 -7.41 3.02
N PHE A 70 -7.64 -7.43 1.94
CA PHE A 70 -6.22 -7.80 1.92
C PHE A 70 -5.36 -6.63 1.48
N VAL A 71 -4.37 -6.23 2.30
CA VAL A 71 -3.44 -5.12 2.03
C VAL A 71 -1.99 -5.51 2.29
N SER A 72 -1.06 -4.82 1.63
CA SER A 72 0.37 -5.03 1.86
C SER A 72 1.21 -3.78 1.55
N PRO A 73 2.29 -3.57 2.33
CA PRO A 73 2.66 -4.25 3.58
C PRO A 73 1.78 -3.82 4.75
N HIS A 74 1.96 -4.45 5.93
CA HIS A 74 1.42 -3.93 7.18
C HIS A 74 2.30 -2.80 7.73
N LEU A 75 1.76 -2.03 8.65
CA LEU A 75 2.50 -0.95 9.31
C LEU A 75 3.16 -1.43 10.62
N LEU A 76 2.40 -2.00 11.55
CA LEU A 76 2.89 -2.44 12.85
C LEU A 76 2.73 -3.94 13.11
N ARG A 77 1.61 -4.52 12.68
CA ARG A 77 1.26 -5.91 12.97
C ARG A 77 0.89 -6.67 11.71
N TYR A 78 1.31 -7.92 11.63
CA TYR A 78 0.95 -8.82 10.52
C TYR A 78 -0.55 -8.83 10.22
N ASN A 79 -1.38 -8.84 11.26
CA ASN A 79 -2.83 -8.94 11.19
C ASN A 79 -3.49 -7.84 10.36
N GLU A 80 -2.89 -6.64 10.30
CA GLU A 80 -3.36 -5.51 9.49
C GLU A 80 -3.53 -5.85 8.01
N ARG A 81 -2.82 -6.91 7.54
CA ARG A 81 -2.89 -7.37 6.15
C ARG A 81 -4.23 -7.98 5.79
N ILE A 82 -4.95 -8.53 6.78
CA ILE A 82 -6.14 -9.36 6.58
C ILE A 82 -7.22 -8.89 7.53
N SER A 83 -8.33 -8.40 7.01
CA SER A 83 -9.47 -8.01 7.86
C SER A 83 -10.80 -8.43 7.25
N VAL A 84 -11.78 -8.67 8.11
CA VAL A 84 -13.18 -8.89 7.74
C VAL A 84 -14.04 -7.89 8.49
N ASP A 85 -14.91 -7.18 7.78
CA ASP A 85 -15.76 -6.11 8.30
C ASP A 85 -14.99 -5.03 9.10
N GLY A 86 -13.75 -4.77 8.70
CA GLY A 86 -12.88 -3.76 9.31
C GLY A 86 -12.18 -4.23 10.57
N ALA A 87 -12.38 -5.48 11.03
CA ALA A 87 -11.64 -6.09 12.12
C ALA A 87 -10.48 -6.92 11.57
N ASP A 88 -9.28 -6.70 12.08
CA ASP A 88 -8.11 -7.49 11.71
C ASP A 88 -8.27 -8.93 12.21
N ILE A 89 -7.74 -9.90 11.44
CA ILE A 89 -7.69 -11.31 11.82
C ILE A 89 -6.96 -11.51 13.15
N ALA A 90 -7.46 -12.37 14.03
CA ALA A 90 -6.80 -12.67 15.30
C ALA A 90 -5.59 -13.63 15.11
N ASP A 91 -4.60 -13.55 16.01
CA ASP A 91 -3.40 -14.39 15.95
C ASP A 91 -3.74 -15.90 15.95
N GLY A 92 -4.74 -16.31 16.74
CA GLY A 92 -5.24 -17.68 16.77
C GLY A 92 -5.81 -18.15 15.42
N GLU A 93 -6.58 -17.30 14.76
CA GLU A 93 -7.15 -17.60 13.43
C GLU A 93 -6.05 -17.72 12.36
N VAL A 94 -5.04 -16.83 12.40
CA VAL A 94 -3.86 -16.93 11.50
C VAL A 94 -3.19 -18.29 11.68
N ARG A 95 -2.98 -18.70 12.92
CA ARG A 95 -2.32 -19.97 13.26
C ARG A 95 -3.15 -21.17 12.79
N GLU A 96 -4.44 -21.21 13.10
CA GLU A 96 -5.33 -22.30 12.71
C GLU A 96 -5.38 -22.49 11.19
N ILE A 97 -5.49 -21.37 10.46
CA ILE A 97 -5.52 -21.42 8.99
C ILE A 97 -4.16 -21.83 8.44
N TYR A 98 -3.05 -21.34 8.99
CA TYR A 98 -1.71 -21.78 8.58
C TYR A 98 -1.54 -23.30 8.75
N ASP A 99 -1.87 -23.85 9.92
CA ASP A 99 -1.79 -25.28 10.19
C ASP A 99 -2.69 -26.11 9.27
N TYR A 100 -3.85 -25.57 8.88
CA TYR A 100 -4.72 -26.16 7.87
C TYR A 100 -4.06 -26.19 6.49
N LEU A 101 -3.47 -25.06 6.05
CA LEU A 101 -2.81 -24.95 4.74
C LEU A 101 -1.60 -25.88 4.65
N GLU A 102 -0.77 -25.92 5.69
CA GLU A 102 0.41 -26.78 5.77
C GLU A 102 0.06 -28.26 5.63
N LYS A 103 -1.06 -28.71 6.20
CA LYS A 103 -1.56 -30.08 6.08
C LYS A 103 -2.17 -30.40 4.73
N LYS A 104 -2.72 -29.42 4.03
CA LYS A 104 -3.46 -29.61 2.78
C LYS A 104 -2.62 -29.46 1.53
N ILE A 105 -1.62 -28.59 1.56
CA ILE A 105 -0.81 -28.25 0.39
C ILE A 105 0.48 -29.07 0.40
N GLY A 106 0.66 -29.95 -0.58
CA GLY A 106 1.79 -30.89 -0.61
C GLY A 106 3.17 -30.23 -0.80
N ASN A 107 3.24 -29.04 -1.41
CA ASN A 107 4.47 -28.26 -1.63
C ASN A 107 4.52 -26.97 -0.80
N PHE A 108 3.90 -26.98 0.38
CA PHE A 108 3.77 -25.81 1.25
C PHE A 108 5.11 -25.16 1.57
N GLU A 109 6.18 -25.95 1.71
CA GLU A 109 7.54 -25.47 2.02
C GLU A 109 8.14 -24.58 0.91
N GLU A 110 7.67 -24.71 -0.32
CA GLU A 110 8.14 -23.91 -1.45
C GLU A 110 7.50 -22.51 -1.49
N LEU A 111 6.35 -22.34 -0.81
CA LEU A 111 5.61 -21.08 -0.80
C LEU A 111 6.37 -19.99 -0.06
N SER A 112 6.35 -18.80 -0.65
CA SER A 112 6.90 -17.60 -0.03
C SER A 112 5.97 -17.05 1.06
N PHE A 113 6.52 -16.18 1.92
CA PHE A 113 5.76 -15.42 2.90
C PHE A 113 4.49 -14.77 2.31
N PHE A 114 4.61 -14.13 1.14
CA PHE A 114 3.50 -13.42 0.53
C PHE A 114 2.43 -14.38 -0.02
N GLU A 115 2.85 -15.49 -0.65
CA GLU A 115 1.95 -16.52 -1.15
C GLU A 115 1.15 -17.15 0.00
N ILE A 116 1.80 -17.51 1.11
CA ILE A 116 1.12 -18.03 2.30
C ILE A 116 0.16 -17.00 2.90
N THR A 117 0.59 -15.74 2.99
CA THR A 117 -0.27 -14.67 3.52
C THR A 117 -1.53 -14.47 2.67
N PHE A 118 -1.40 -14.52 1.35
CA PHE A 118 -2.53 -14.48 0.43
C PHE A 118 -3.48 -15.67 0.62
N LEU A 119 -2.95 -16.90 0.74
CA LEU A 119 -3.75 -18.11 0.95
C LEU A 119 -4.49 -18.06 2.31
N ILE A 120 -3.84 -17.55 3.35
CA ILE A 120 -4.49 -17.32 4.67
C ILE A 120 -5.66 -16.34 4.50
N ALA A 121 -5.43 -15.21 3.80
CA ALA A 121 -6.47 -14.22 3.58
C ALA A 121 -7.67 -14.78 2.82
N TRP A 122 -7.42 -15.50 1.72
CA TRP A 122 -8.49 -16.13 0.95
C TRP A 122 -9.31 -17.08 1.81
N LYS A 123 -8.63 -18.00 2.52
CA LYS A 123 -9.32 -19.00 3.36
C LYS A 123 -10.09 -18.34 4.49
N TYR A 124 -9.54 -17.29 5.11
CA TYR A 124 -10.24 -16.53 6.15
C TYR A 124 -11.51 -15.88 5.62
N PHE A 125 -11.50 -15.31 4.42
CA PHE A 125 -12.68 -14.71 3.80
C PHE A 125 -13.76 -15.76 3.47
N GLU A 126 -13.36 -16.94 3.01
CA GLU A 126 -14.29 -18.07 2.76
C GLU A 126 -14.99 -18.50 4.04
N ILE A 127 -14.23 -18.85 5.09
CA ILE A 127 -14.82 -19.36 6.36
C ILE A 127 -15.61 -18.28 7.10
N SER A 128 -15.24 -17.02 6.93
CA SER A 128 -15.97 -15.88 7.47
C SER A 128 -17.27 -15.60 6.71
N GLY A 129 -17.47 -16.20 5.54
CA GLY A 129 -18.65 -15.97 4.71
C GLY A 129 -18.72 -14.56 4.13
N CYS A 130 -17.60 -14.04 3.63
CA CYS A 130 -17.58 -12.72 2.98
C CYS A 130 -18.43 -12.69 1.71
N ASP A 131 -19.18 -11.60 1.53
CA ASP A 131 -19.94 -11.32 0.31
C ASP A 131 -19.06 -10.79 -0.81
N ARG A 132 -18.01 -10.06 -0.43
CA ARG A 132 -17.02 -9.44 -1.33
C ARG A 132 -15.61 -9.55 -0.75
N ALA A 133 -14.63 -9.59 -1.63
CA ALA A 133 -13.23 -9.52 -1.25
C ALA A 133 -12.50 -8.43 -2.02
N VAL A 134 -11.65 -7.67 -1.34
CA VAL A 134 -10.84 -6.60 -1.92
C VAL A 134 -9.38 -6.93 -1.71
N PHE A 135 -8.64 -7.17 -2.81
CA PHE A 135 -7.25 -7.57 -2.77
C PHE A 135 -6.32 -6.49 -3.32
N GLU A 136 -5.34 -6.08 -2.53
CA GLU A 136 -4.20 -5.29 -2.98
C GLU A 136 -3.14 -6.19 -3.61
N VAL A 137 -2.71 -5.87 -4.83
CA VAL A 137 -1.53 -6.48 -5.46
C VAL A 137 -0.27 -6.10 -4.71
N GLY A 138 0.55 -7.08 -4.34
CA GLY A 138 1.80 -6.83 -3.60
C GLY A 138 2.86 -6.16 -4.46
N LEU A 139 3.16 -6.73 -5.63
CA LEU A 139 4.17 -6.20 -6.55
C LEU A 139 3.83 -6.49 -8.01
N GLY A 140 3.90 -5.47 -8.85
CA GLY A 140 3.63 -5.62 -10.28
C GLY A 140 2.16 -5.93 -10.55
N GLY A 141 1.84 -7.16 -10.80
CA GLY A 141 0.50 -7.70 -11.03
C GLY A 141 0.55 -9.07 -11.73
N ARG A 142 1.15 -9.14 -12.91
CA ARG A 142 1.19 -10.35 -13.77
C ARG A 142 1.70 -11.59 -13.04
N LEU A 143 2.72 -11.47 -12.22
CA LEU A 143 3.36 -12.56 -11.46
C LEU A 143 3.10 -12.46 -9.94
N ASP A 144 2.16 -11.59 -9.52
CA ASP A 144 1.79 -11.47 -8.12
C ASP A 144 0.93 -12.67 -7.68
N ALA A 145 1.11 -13.14 -6.44
CA ALA A 145 0.36 -14.27 -5.91
C ALA A 145 -1.15 -14.11 -6.01
N THR A 146 -1.65 -12.87 -5.84
CA THR A 146 -3.09 -12.56 -5.94
C THR A 146 -3.65 -12.78 -7.35
N ASN A 147 -2.79 -12.85 -8.39
CA ASN A 147 -3.22 -13.04 -9.78
C ASN A 147 -3.66 -14.48 -10.12
N VAL A 148 -3.60 -15.42 -9.18
CA VAL A 148 -4.23 -16.75 -9.35
C VAL A 148 -5.76 -16.69 -9.25
N ILE A 149 -6.30 -15.61 -8.69
CA ILE A 149 -7.75 -15.37 -8.64
C ILE A 149 -8.30 -15.35 -10.06
N GLY A 150 -9.29 -16.20 -10.33
CA GLY A 150 -9.99 -16.26 -11.63
C GLY A 150 -10.85 -15.02 -11.86
N GLY A 151 -11.36 -14.88 -13.08
CA GLY A 151 -12.40 -13.92 -13.45
C GLY A 151 -13.80 -14.60 -13.53
N PRO A 152 -14.86 -13.81 -13.81
CA PRO A 152 -14.84 -12.36 -13.91
C PRO A 152 -14.72 -11.67 -12.54
N LYS A 153 -14.01 -10.56 -12.52
CA LYS A 153 -13.79 -9.71 -11.35
C LYS A 153 -13.70 -8.22 -11.75
N THR A 154 -13.59 -7.33 -10.76
CA THR A 154 -13.38 -5.90 -11.01
C THR A 154 -11.92 -5.54 -10.75
N ASP A 155 -11.18 -5.21 -11.80
CA ASP A 155 -9.79 -4.80 -11.75
C ASP A 155 -9.66 -3.28 -11.70
N ILE A 156 -8.77 -2.80 -10.84
CA ILE A 156 -8.50 -1.37 -10.70
C ILE A 156 -7.01 -1.12 -10.85
N ILE A 157 -6.64 -0.27 -11.82
CA ILE A 157 -5.28 0.22 -12.01
C ILE A 157 -5.22 1.66 -11.53
N THR A 158 -4.65 1.91 -10.34
CA THR A 158 -4.72 3.24 -9.69
C THR A 158 -3.84 4.28 -10.37
N SER A 159 -2.54 4.05 -10.46
CA SER A 159 -1.59 4.94 -11.13
C SER A 159 -0.40 4.15 -11.67
N ILE A 160 0.22 4.69 -12.72
CA ILE A 160 1.47 4.17 -13.27
C ILE A 160 2.59 5.19 -13.02
N GLY A 161 3.72 4.71 -12.53
CA GLY A 161 4.90 5.53 -12.26
C GLY A 161 6.14 4.65 -12.14
N LEU A 162 7.32 5.25 -12.27
CA LEU A 162 8.59 4.55 -12.12
C LEU A 162 8.80 4.15 -10.65
N ASP A 163 8.73 2.86 -10.38
CA ASP A 163 9.06 2.23 -9.10
C ASP A 163 9.43 0.77 -9.35
N HIS A 164 10.28 0.18 -8.50
CA HIS A 164 10.78 -1.19 -8.65
C HIS A 164 11.31 -1.49 -10.06
N THR A 165 11.99 -0.53 -10.66
CA THR A 165 12.43 -0.59 -12.08
C THR A 165 13.34 -1.77 -12.38
N HIS A 166 14.10 -2.26 -11.41
CA HIS A 166 14.96 -3.44 -11.51
C HIS A 166 14.17 -4.77 -11.64
N ILE A 167 12.85 -4.76 -11.36
CA ILE A 167 11.96 -5.94 -11.45
C ILE A 167 10.91 -5.73 -12.54
N LEU A 168 10.27 -4.56 -12.55
CA LEU A 168 9.09 -4.32 -13.40
C LEU A 168 9.43 -3.68 -14.75
N GLY A 169 10.69 -3.27 -14.93
CA GLY A 169 11.17 -2.55 -16.11
C GLY A 169 11.33 -1.05 -15.90
N ASP A 170 12.03 -0.43 -16.81
CA ASP A 170 12.57 0.93 -16.74
C ASP A 170 11.72 1.98 -17.50
N THR A 171 10.58 1.57 -18.06
CA THR A 171 9.63 2.46 -18.74
C THR A 171 8.22 2.33 -18.16
N LEU A 172 7.39 3.37 -18.37
CA LEU A 172 6.00 3.37 -17.90
C LEU A 172 5.19 2.25 -18.56
N GLU A 173 5.43 1.97 -19.84
CA GLU A 173 4.75 0.92 -20.60
C GLU A 173 5.05 -0.47 -20.03
N LYS A 174 6.33 -0.78 -19.72
CA LYS A 174 6.71 -2.05 -19.09
C LYS A 174 6.02 -2.24 -17.75
N ILE A 175 6.02 -1.21 -16.91
CA ILE A 175 5.36 -1.21 -15.61
C ILE A 175 3.84 -1.35 -15.76
N ALA A 176 3.23 -0.66 -16.73
CA ALA A 176 1.80 -0.78 -17.03
C ALA A 176 1.43 -2.20 -17.48
N LEU A 177 2.22 -2.83 -18.35
CA LEU A 177 1.98 -4.22 -18.80
C LEU A 177 2.05 -5.23 -17.65
N GLU A 178 2.97 -5.05 -16.70
CA GLU A 178 3.02 -5.88 -15.49
C GLU A 178 1.75 -5.73 -14.64
N LYS A 179 1.23 -4.50 -14.49
CA LYS A 179 0.02 -4.24 -13.71
C LYS A 179 -1.25 -4.69 -14.44
N LEU A 180 -1.37 -4.39 -15.72
CA LEU A 180 -2.45 -4.91 -16.58
C LEU A 180 -2.40 -6.45 -16.75
N GLY A 181 -1.34 -7.08 -16.27
CA GLY A 181 -1.24 -8.54 -16.19
C GLY A 181 -2.28 -9.20 -15.28
N ILE A 182 -2.96 -8.45 -14.42
CA ILE A 182 -4.07 -8.96 -13.59
C ILE A 182 -5.35 -9.16 -14.39
N VAL A 183 -5.53 -8.41 -15.48
CA VAL A 183 -6.76 -8.41 -16.29
C VAL A 183 -6.94 -9.75 -16.98
N LYS A 184 -8.15 -10.31 -16.87
CA LYS A 184 -8.58 -11.56 -17.49
C LYS A 184 -9.82 -11.33 -18.36
N LYS A 185 -10.24 -12.39 -19.04
CA LYS A 185 -11.43 -12.36 -19.87
C LYS A 185 -12.67 -12.05 -19.01
N ASP A 186 -13.54 -11.22 -19.54
CA ASP A 186 -14.81 -10.81 -18.96
C ASP A 186 -14.69 -9.93 -17.68
N ASP A 187 -13.47 -9.48 -17.32
CA ASP A 187 -13.26 -8.55 -16.21
C ASP A 187 -13.79 -7.13 -16.54
N LEU A 188 -14.31 -6.45 -15.51
CA LEU A 188 -14.56 -5.02 -15.53
C LEU A 188 -13.26 -4.31 -15.11
N VAL A 189 -12.74 -3.39 -15.94
CA VAL A 189 -11.46 -2.72 -15.67
C VAL A 189 -11.67 -1.22 -15.50
N LEU A 190 -11.10 -0.67 -14.43
CA LEU A 190 -11.05 0.79 -14.21
C LEU A 190 -9.60 1.24 -14.19
N ILE A 191 -9.31 2.30 -14.95
CA ILE A 191 -7.99 2.91 -15.04
C ILE A 191 -8.03 4.31 -14.44
N GLY A 192 -7.21 4.54 -13.43
CA GLY A 192 -7.19 5.78 -12.66
C GLY A 192 -6.55 6.97 -13.35
N GLY A 193 -6.42 6.95 -14.67
CA GLY A 193 -5.94 8.05 -15.50
C GLY A 193 -4.54 8.58 -15.13
N SER A 194 -3.75 8.87 -16.12
CA SER A 194 -2.45 9.53 -16.01
C SER A 194 -2.54 11.03 -16.36
N ALA A 195 -1.40 11.69 -16.51
CA ALA A 195 -1.35 13.04 -17.10
C ALA A 195 -1.32 13.00 -18.64
N ASP A 196 -1.23 11.80 -19.23
CA ASP A 196 -1.16 11.58 -20.68
C ASP A 196 -2.37 10.76 -21.16
N PRO A 197 -3.38 11.40 -21.77
CA PRO A 197 -4.55 10.71 -22.28
C PRO A 197 -4.26 9.65 -23.36
N ALA A 198 -3.16 9.81 -24.13
CA ALA A 198 -2.77 8.82 -25.12
C ALA A 198 -2.26 7.53 -24.46
N PHE A 199 -1.53 7.67 -23.36
CA PHE A 199 -1.10 6.55 -22.55
C PHE A 199 -2.28 5.82 -21.88
N ASP A 200 -3.26 6.57 -21.37
CA ASP A 200 -4.46 5.99 -20.77
C ASP A 200 -5.29 5.22 -21.81
N LYS A 201 -5.45 5.77 -23.01
CA LYS A 201 -6.10 5.09 -24.14
C LYS A 201 -5.37 3.80 -24.51
N TRP A 202 -4.05 3.85 -24.60
CA TRP A 202 -3.25 2.66 -24.88
C TRP A 202 -3.43 1.57 -23.79
N MET A 203 -3.46 1.94 -22.52
CA MET A 203 -3.74 1.00 -21.42
C MET A 203 -5.12 0.36 -21.57
N ALA A 204 -6.14 1.14 -21.95
CA ALA A 204 -7.49 0.64 -22.20
C ALA A 204 -7.51 -0.36 -23.38
N GLU A 205 -6.83 -0.05 -24.49
CA GLU A 205 -6.70 -0.96 -25.64
C GLU A 205 -6.00 -2.28 -25.25
N VAL A 206 -4.95 -2.21 -24.40
CA VAL A 206 -4.29 -3.40 -23.87
C VAL A 206 -5.24 -4.23 -23.01
N ALA A 207 -6.02 -3.62 -22.13
CA ALA A 207 -6.99 -4.34 -21.29
C ALA A 207 -8.06 -5.03 -22.14
N LEU A 208 -8.63 -4.33 -23.13
CA LEU A 208 -9.60 -4.90 -24.08
C LEU A 208 -8.99 -6.07 -24.89
N SER A 209 -7.72 -5.97 -25.32
CA SER A 209 -7.04 -7.04 -26.03
C SER A 209 -6.85 -8.32 -25.19
N LYS A 210 -6.89 -8.21 -23.87
CA LYS A 210 -6.88 -9.33 -22.92
C LYS A 210 -8.27 -9.94 -22.70
N GLY A 211 -9.31 -9.34 -23.28
CA GLY A 211 -10.69 -9.81 -23.19
C GLY A 211 -11.48 -9.19 -22.05
N ALA A 212 -11.06 -8.04 -21.50
CA ALA A 212 -11.89 -7.28 -20.56
C ALA A 212 -13.27 -7.02 -21.15
N GLN A 213 -14.32 -7.15 -20.35
CA GLN A 213 -15.70 -6.90 -20.79
C GLN A 213 -15.91 -5.41 -21.07
N SER A 214 -15.37 -4.57 -20.20
CA SER A 214 -15.41 -3.10 -20.35
C SER A 214 -14.23 -2.46 -19.66
N VAL A 215 -13.84 -1.30 -20.18
CA VAL A 215 -12.80 -0.46 -19.58
C VAL A 215 -13.36 0.93 -19.39
N ASP A 216 -13.23 1.47 -18.20
CA ASP A 216 -13.61 2.84 -17.89
C ASP A 216 -12.37 3.71 -17.66
N ASP A 217 -12.35 4.90 -18.28
CA ASP A 217 -11.24 5.84 -18.33
C ASP A 217 -11.39 7.08 -17.43
N ASP A 218 -12.14 6.97 -16.33
CA ASP A 218 -12.36 8.06 -15.36
C ASP A 218 -13.27 9.22 -15.88
N SER A 219 -14.12 8.96 -16.89
CA SER A 219 -14.98 9.98 -17.50
C SER A 219 -16.22 10.38 -16.67
N LEU A 220 -16.53 9.67 -15.58
CA LEU A 220 -17.64 10.02 -14.69
C LEU A 220 -17.21 11.11 -13.69
N ASP A 221 -17.75 12.30 -13.87
CA ASP A 221 -17.62 13.40 -12.91
C ASP A 221 -18.56 13.15 -11.71
N LEU A 222 -18.03 12.43 -10.71
CA LEU A 222 -18.75 12.16 -9.48
C LEU A 222 -18.44 13.27 -8.46
N GLU A 223 -19.43 14.09 -8.13
CA GLU A 223 -19.35 14.96 -6.97
C GLU A 223 -19.39 14.14 -5.69
N ILE A 224 -18.23 13.85 -5.13
CA ILE A 224 -18.10 13.22 -3.82
C ILE A 224 -17.72 14.29 -2.81
N ALA A 225 -18.53 14.43 -1.76
CA ALA A 225 -18.21 15.30 -0.65
C ALA A 225 -17.02 14.73 0.14
N PHE A 226 -15.87 15.38 0.03
CA PHE A 226 -14.71 15.10 0.85
C PHE A 226 -14.57 16.17 1.93
N PRO A 227 -14.27 15.80 3.19
CA PRO A 227 -13.90 16.81 4.15
C PRO A 227 -12.63 17.53 3.68
N PRO A 228 -12.57 18.86 3.77
CA PRO A 228 -11.44 19.64 3.25
C PRO A 228 -10.08 19.28 3.85
N SER A 229 -10.07 18.66 5.04
CA SER A 229 -8.88 18.45 5.88
C SER A 229 -8.25 17.06 5.82
N CYS A 230 -8.89 16.07 5.20
CA CYS A 230 -8.51 14.67 5.42
C CYS A 230 -7.74 13.98 4.28
N MET A 231 -7.77 14.48 3.04
CA MET A 231 -7.20 13.75 1.90
C MET A 231 -6.46 14.64 0.91
N SER A 232 -5.33 14.13 0.39
CA SER A 232 -4.64 14.75 -0.74
C SER A 232 -5.47 14.68 -2.03
N PRO A 233 -5.18 15.47 -3.06
CA PRO A 233 -5.85 15.37 -4.36
C PRO A 233 -5.77 13.95 -4.96
N GLU A 234 -4.62 13.29 -4.83
CA GLU A 234 -4.40 11.92 -5.33
C GLU A 234 -5.18 10.89 -4.51
N GLN A 235 -5.29 11.07 -3.19
CA GLN A 235 -6.15 10.21 -2.38
C GLN A 235 -7.61 10.35 -2.80
N ARG A 236 -8.10 11.58 -3.02
CA ARG A 236 -9.46 11.82 -3.52
C ARG A 236 -9.70 11.17 -4.87
N LYS A 237 -8.72 11.22 -5.78
CA LYS A 237 -8.77 10.53 -7.07
C LYS A 237 -8.96 9.02 -6.88
N ASN A 238 -8.16 8.40 -6.02
CA ASN A 238 -8.28 6.96 -5.74
C ASN A 238 -9.60 6.58 -5.03
N VAL A 239 -10.14 7.46 -4.18
CA VAL A 239 -11.49 7.26 -3.60
C VAL A 239 -12.56 7.32 -4.69
N ARG A 240 -12.51 8.31 -5.60
CA ARG A 240 -13.44 8.39 -6.73
C ARG A 240 -13.39 7.14 -7.60
N LEU A 241 -12.18 6.67 -7.90
CA LEU A 241 -11.98 5.43 -8.66
C LEU A 241 -12.61 4.21 -7.97
N ALA A 242 -12.46 4.10 -6.65
CA ALA A 242 -13.09 3.05 -5.85
C ALA A 242 -14.63 3.15 -5.84
N VAL A 243 -15.18 4.37 -5.70
CA VAL A 243 -16.63 4.60 -5.77
C VAL A 243 -17.17 4.19 -7.14
N LYS A 244 -16.49 4.58 -8.20
CA LYS A 244 -16.86 4.25 -9.58
C LYS A 244 -16.84 2.74 -9.82
N ALA A 245 -15.79 2.06 -9.35
CA ALA A 245 -15.68 0.61 -9.43
C ALA A 245 -16.84 -0.08 -8.73
N ALA A 246 -17.18 0.37 -7.52
CA ALA A 246 -18.30 -0.20 -6.77
C ALA A 246 -19.65 0.05 -7.47
N LEU A 247 -19.89 1.26 -7.98
CA LEU A 247 -21.14 1.59 -8.69
C LEU A 247 -21.32 0.82 -10.00
N MET A 248 -20.23 0.49 -10.69
CA MET A 248 -20.29 -0.24 -11.96
C MET A 248 -20.41 -1.76 -11.78
N SER A 249 -19.85 -2.30 -10.70
CA SER A 249 -19.82 -3.75 -10.46
C SER A 249 -21.01 -4.28 -9.65
N GLU A 250 -21.67 -3.41 -8.86
CA GLU A 250 -22.82 -3.81 -8.06
C GLU A 250 -24.14 -3.46 -8.73
N GLU A 251 -24.98 -4.44 -8.96
CA GLU A 251 -26.18 -4.31 -9.79
C GLU A 251 -27.26 -3.35 -9.25
N LYS A 252 -27.29 -2.98 -7.98
CA LYS A 252 -28.33 -2.12 -7.42
C LYS A 252 -27.88 -1.24 -6.25
N GLY A 253 -27.97 0.07 -6.50
CA GLY A 253 -28.32 1.02 -5.46
C GLY A 253 -27.35 1.21 -4.31
N LEU A 254 -26.04 1.04 -4.54
CA LEU A 254 -25.05 1.42 -3.54
C LEU A 254 -25.21 2.90 -3.17
N LYS A 255 -25.22 3.18 -1.88
CA LYS A 255 -25.13 4.54 -1.36
C LYS A 255 -23.66 4.89 -1.21
N ILE A 256 -23.27 6.07 -1.71
CA ILE A 256 -21.92 6.60 -1.48
C ILE A 256 -21.83 7.05 -0.03
N PRO A 257 -20.96 6.44 0.81
CA PRO A 257 -20.85 6.81 2.22
C PRO A 257 -20.13 8.15 2.38
N ASP A 258 -20.21 8.72 3.59
CA ASP A 258 -19.35 9.80 4.00
C ASP A 258 -17.93 9.26 4.29
N PHE A 259 -16.92 9.87 3.65
CA PHE A 259 -15.52 9.52 3.83
C PHE A 259 -14.82 10.34 4.93
N SER A 260 -15.53 11.22 5.62
CA SER A 260 -14.94 12.13 6.63
C SER A 260 -14.28 11.40 7.78
N GLY A 261 -14.82 10.25 8.18
CA GLY A 261 -14.30 9.40 9.25
C GLY A 261 -13.34 8.30 8.79
N MET A 262 -13.11 8.15 7.48
CA MET A 262 -12.25 7.10 6.96
C MET A 262 -10.78 7.39 7.26
N LYS A 263 -10.14 6.48 7.99
CA LYS A 263 -8.70 6.52 8.26
C LYS A 263 -7.98 5.50 7.40
N ILE A 264 -6.90 5.92 6.77
CA ILE A 264 -6.00 5.06 6.02
C ILE A 264 -4.64 5.15 6.72
N PRO A 265 -4.15 4.07 7.34
CA PRO A 265 -2.92 4.11 8.12
C PRO A 265 -1.74 4.68 7.32
N ALA A 266 -1.02 5.62 7.92
CA ALA A 266 0.14 6.27 7.35
C ALA A 266 -0.06 6.83 5.92
N ARG A 267 -1.21 7.43 5.64
CA ARG A 267 -1.52 8.16 4.41
C ARG A 267 -1.98 9.58 4.74
N PHE A 268 -1.04 10.49 4.93
CA PHE A 268 -1.24 11.84 5.46
C PHE A 268 -2.06 11.82 6.76
N GLU A 269 -1.73 10.88 7.62
CA GLU A 269 -2.46 10.60 8.85
C GLU A 269 -1.90 11.42 10.01
N PHE A 270 -2.77 12.14 10.71
CA PHE A 270 -2.45 12.79 11.98
C PHE A 270 -2.58 11.76 13.10
N ILE A 271 -1.46 11.24 13.61
CA ILE A 271 -1.45 10.34 14.77
C ILE A 271 -1.50 11.12 16.10
N GLU A 272 -1.00 12.36 16.09
CA GLU A 272 -1.14 13.38 17.12
C GLU A 272 -1.39 14.73 16.42
N PRO A 273 -1.89 15.77 17.14
CA PRO A 273 -2.16 17.07 16.53
C PRO A 273 -0.95 17.72 15.85
N ASP A 274 0.27 17.38 16.28
CA ASP A 274 1.54 17.90 15.77
C ASP A 274 2.39 16.87 14.99
N ILE A 275 1.89 15.63 14.78
CA ILE A 275 2.60 14.57 14.11
C ILE A 275 1.77 14.00 12.95
N VAL A 276 2.34 14.07 11.76
CA VAL A 276 1.77 13.51 10.51
C VAL A 276 2.63 12.37 10.01
N THR A 277 2.03 11.25 9.64
CA THR A 277 2.70 10.10 9.04
C THR A 277 2.25 9.90 7.60
N ASP A 278 3.20 9.60 6.71
CA ASP A 278 2.94 9.22 5.32
C ASP A 278 4.04 8.30 4.79
N VAL A 279 3.68 7.19 4.20
CA VAL A 279 4.64 6.20 3.68
C VAL A 279 5.09 6.46 2.23
N ALA A 280 4.96 7.67 1.73
CA ALA A 280 5.51 8.07 0.43
C ALA A 280 7.02 7.81 0.38
N HIS A 281 7.50 7.17 -0.69
CA HIS A 281 8.87 6.69 -0.79
C HIS A 281 9.47 6.74 -2.20
N ASN A 282 8.72 7.20 -3.18
CA ASN A 282 9.16 7.41 -4.56
C ASN A 282 8.86 8.85 -5.01
N PRO A 283 9.54 9.36 -6.05
CA PRO A 283 9.40 10.75 -6.45
C PRO A 283 7.96 11.20 -6.74
N PRO A 284 7.10 10.43 -7.44
CA PRO A 284 5.70 10.83 -7.65
C PRO A 284 4.91 10.94 -6.33
N ALA A 285 5.05 9.99 -5.41
CA ALA A 285 4.34 10.01 -4.13
C ALA A 285 4.81 11.17 -3.25
N ILE A 286 6.14 11.40 -3.14
CA ILE A 286 6.70 12.52 -2.39
C ILE A 286 6.30 13.86 -3.03
N GLY A 287 6.25 13.97 -4.36
CA GLY A 287 5.79 15.19 -5.05
C GLY A 287 4.35 15.54 -4.67
N SER A 288 3.47 14.56 -4.66
CA SER A 288 2.08 14.70 -4.21
C SER A 288 2.00 15.09 -2.72
N LEU A 289 2.75 14.41 -1.86
CA LEU A 289 2.83 14.71 -0.44
C LEU A 289 3.34 16.14 -0.21
N ALA A 290 4.41 16.55 -0.89
CA ALA A 290 4.98 17.89 -0.78
C ALA A 290 3.98 18.99 -1.16
N LYS A 291 3.20 18.77 -2.22
CA LYS A 291 2.12 19.68 -2.61
C LYS A 291 1.08 19.79 -1.50
N THR A 292 0.62 18.67 -0.96
CA THR A 292 -0.36 18.64 0.13
C THR A 292 0.16 19.34 1.40
N VAL A 293 1.43 19.10 1.76
CA VAL A 293 2.09 19.75 2.90
C VAL A 293 2.16 21.27 2.70
N LYS A 294 2.59 21.75 1.52
CA LYS A 294 2.63 23.18 1.21
C LYS A 294 1.27 23.85 1.35
N GLU A 295 0.23 23.23 0.84
CA GLU A 295 -1.14 23.76 0.85
C GLU A 295 -1.74 23.79 2.25
N ARG A 296 -1.41 22.84 3.13
CA ARG A 296 -2.11 22.63 4.40
C ARG A 296 -1.30 22.96 5.65
N LEU A 297 -0.01 22.71 5.61
CA LEU A 297 0.86 22.81 6.79
C LEU A 297 1.92 23.88 6.65
N GLY A 298 2.23 24.31 5.43
CA GLY A 298 3.38 25.16 5.14
C GLY A 298 4.70 24.41 5.33
N LYS A 299 5.64 24.98 6.07
CA LYS A 299 6.93 24.34 6.38
C LYS A 299 6.80 23.42 7.59
N VAL A 300 7.32 22.21 7.46
CA VAL A 300 7.33 21.18 8.50
C VAL A 300 8.75 20.80 8.89
N VAL A 301 8.93 20.05 9.97
CA VAL A 301 10.14 19.28 10.27
C VAL A 301 9.94 17.89 9.69
N VAL A 302 10.94 17.30 9.05
CA VAL A 302 10.82 15.97 8.43
C VAL A 302 11.71 14.97 9.16
N LEU A 303 11.13 13.82 9.53
CA LEU A 303 11.85 12.61 9.90
C LEU A 303 11.81 11.66 8.69
N TYR A 304 13.00 11.26 8.20
CA TYR A 304 13.17 10.53 6.96
C TYR A 304 14.04 9.30 7.12
N GLY A 305 13.65 8.21 6.51
CA GLY A 305 14.45 7.01 6.30
C GLY A 305 14.09 6.40 4.95
N ALA A 306 15.04 5.75 4.29
CA ALA A 306 14.91 5.25 2.93
C ALA A 306 15.29 3.78 2.79
N MET A 307 14.74 3.13 1.74
CA MET A 307 15.23 1.85 1.25
C MET A 307 16.34 2.08 0.21
N LYS A 308 17.33 1.18 0.13
CA LYS A 308 18.52 1.29 -0.76
C LYS A 308 18.15 1.40 -2.23
N ASP A 309 17.05 0.77 -2.65
CA ASP A 309 16.58 0.69 -4.04
C ASP A 309 15.82 1.94 -4.53
N LYS A 310 15.62 2.94 -3.67
CA LYS A 310 14.85 4.14 -4.01
C LYS A 310 15.73 5.29 -4.54
N ASP A 311 15.11 6.18 -5.32
CA ASP A 311 15.76 7.40 -5.83
C ASP A 311 15.83 8.48 -4.74
N VAL A 312 16.77 8.27 -3.80
CA VAL A 312 16.95 9.11 -2.61
C VAL A 312 17.23 10.58 -3.00
N THR A 313 17.99 10.81 -4.07
CA THR A 313 18.36 12.16 -4.51
C THR A 313 17.12 12.97 -4.89
N LYS A 314 16.29 12.45 -5.79
CA LYS A 314 15.06 13.15 -6.22
C LYS A 314 14.06 13.30 -5.08
N VAL A 315 13.94 12.28 -4.21
CA VAL A 315 13.07 12.32 -3.04
C VAL A 315 13.50 13.43 -2.08
N LEU A 316 14.79 13.53 -1.75
CA LEU A 316 15.31 14.57 -0.86
C LEU A 316 15.17 15.98 -1.45
N ASP A 317 15.36 16.15 -2.76
CA ASP A 317 15.14 17.44 -3.42
C ASP A 317 13.70 17.92 -3.23
N LEU A 318 12.70 17.03 -3.42
CA LEU A 318 11.29 17.33 -3.21
C LEU A 318 10.97 17.61 -1.73
N ILE A 319 11.54 16.84 -0.81
CA ILE A 319 11.41 17.06 0.64
C ILE A 319 12.00 18.43 1.02
N GLY A 320 13.14 18.79 0.44
CA GLY A 320 13.79 20.08 0.68
C GLY A 320 12.94 21.31 0.34
N GLU A 321 11.90 21.16 -0.48
CA GLU A 321 10.96 22.24 -0.79
C GLU A 321 9.98 22.55 0.37
N ILE A 322 9.72 21.59 1.24
CA ILE A 322 8.73 21.69 2.33
C ILE A 322 9.36 21.80 3.72
N THR A 323 10.68 21.70 3.83
CA THR A 323 11.37 21.76 5.11
C THR A 323 12.71 22.48 5.04
N ASP A 324 13.13 22.97 6.20
CA ASP A 324 14.49 23.46 6.43
C ASP A 324 15.25 22.57 7.44
N SER A 325 14.65 21.48 7.91
CA SER A 325 15.25 20.52 8.84
C SER A 325 14.78 19.10 8.55
N ILE A 326 15.70 18.24 8.11
CA ILE A 326 15.48 16.83 7.80
C ILE A 326 16.28 16.00 8.81
N TYR A 327 15.60 15.27 9.66
CA TYR A 327 16.20 14.31 10.57
C TYR A 327 16.21 12.93 9.93
N VAL A 328 17.37 12.27 9.89
CA VAL A 328 17.54 11.01 9.15
C VAL A 328 17.83 9.87 10.12
N VAL A 329 17.12 8.74 9.93
CA VAL A 329 17.29 7.50 10.72
C VAL A 329 17.78 6.35 9.84
N ASN A 330 18.48 5.39 10.47
CA ASN A 330 18.91 4.15 9.85
C ASN A 330 17.74 3.16 9.75
N LEU A 331 17.65 2.46 8.64
CA LEU A 331 16.71 1.34 8.46
C LEU A 331 17.43 0.00 8.28
N GLU A 332 18.76 -0.02 8.15
CA GLU A 332 19.53 -1.25 7.90
C GLU A 332 19.43 -2.25 9.07
N ALA A 333 19.42 -1.77 10.31
CA ALA A 333 19.31 -2.64 11.49
C ALA A 333 17.98 -3.39 11.54
N ASP A 334 16.93 -2.83 10.96
CA ASP A 334 15.57 -3.37 10.98
C ASP A 334 15.26 -4.16 9.68
N ASN A 335 16.04 -3.91 8.62
CA ASN A 335 15.81 -4.50 7.29
C ASN A 335 17.08 -4.44 6.42
N ASP A 336 17.54 -5.58 5.92
CA ASP A 336 18.74 -5.69 5.05
C ASP A 336 18.70 -4.76 3.83
N ARG A 337 17.51 -4.40 3.36
CA ARG A 337 17.26 -3.46 2.25
C ARG A 337 17.20 -2.00 2.70
N GLY A 338 17.23 -1.73 4.00
CA GLY A 338 17.22 -0.38 4.54
C GLY A 338 18.52 0.37 4.26
N ALA A 339 18.44 1.67 3.99
CA ALA A 339 19.60 2.52 3.83
C ALA A 339 20.18 2.97 5.18
N LYS A 340 21.49 3.10 5.26
CA LYS A 340 22.16 3.78 6.37
C LYS A 340 22.03 5.31 6.22
N VAL A 341 22.19 6.01 7.32
CA VAL A 341 22.31 7.49 7.29
C VAL A 341 23.37 7.94 6.31
N TRP A 342 24.53 7.29 6.29
CA TRP A 342 25.64 7.62 5.38
C TRP A 342 25.28 7.45 3.91
N ASP A 343 24.55 6.41 3.55
CA ASP A 343 24.06 6.19 2.17
C ASP A 343 23.12 7.32 1.72
N ILE A 344 22.33 7.86 2.67
CA ILE A 344 21.41 8.96 2.41
C ILE A 344 22.18 10.27 2.27
N LEU A 345 23.17 10.51 3.14
CA LEU A 345 24.04 11.71 3.07
C LEU A 345 24.82 11.79 1.76
N ASP A 346 25.41 10.67 1.32
CA ASP A 346 26.16 10.59 0.07
C ASP A 346 25.33 10.89 -1.18
N ARG A 347 24.01 10.59 -1.10
CA ARG A 347 23.07 10.87 -2.19
C ARG A 347 22.36 12.21 -2.05
N ALA A 348 22.56 12.92 -0.95
CA ALA A 348 21.96 14.24 -0.73
C ALA A 348 22.61 15.29 -1.64
N GLY A 349 21.81 15.92 -2.49
CA GLY A 349 22.25 17.03 -3.31
C GLY A 349 22.60 18.28 -2.47
N SER A 350 23.39 19.18 -3.06
CA SER A 350 23.84 20.42 -2.40
C SER A 350 22.70 21.32 -1.87
N LYS A 351 21.48 21.16 -2.43
CA LYS A 351 20.29 21.90 -2.02
C LYS A 351 19.75 21.51 -0.63
N VAL A 352 20.05 20.29 -0.18
CA VAL A 352 19.45 19.73 1.04
C VAL A 352 20.48 19.24 2.06
N SER A 353 21.74 19.06 1.66
CA SER A 353 22.79 18.52 2.54
C SER A 353 22.96 19.33 3.83
N ASN A 354 22.84 20.65 3.76
CA ASN A 354 22.91 21.56 4.93
C ASN A 354 21.66 21.54 5.83
N LYS A 355 20.58 20.89 5.40
CA LYS A 355 19.32 20.73 6.16
C LYS A 355 19.27 19.43 6.92
N ILE A 356 20.15 18.47 6.62
CA ILE A 356 20.14 17.13 7.21
C ILE A 356 20.78 17.14 8.59
N LYS A 357 20.12 16.46 9.53
CA LYS A 357 20.52 16.25 10.91
C LYS A 357 20.36 14.79 11.29
N TYR A 358 21.21 14.31 12.18
CA TYR A 358 21.13 12.98 12.78
C TYR A 358 21.87 13.01 14.14
N ALA A 359 21.56 12.08 15.02
CA ALA A 359 22.22 11.90 16.30
C ALA A 359 22.97 10.54 16.34
N GLU A 360 23.55 10.22 17.48
CA GLU A 360 24.32 8.97 17.69
C GLU A 360 23.43 7.72 17.57
N THR A 361 22.14 7.84 17.97
CA THR A 361 21.14 6.77 17.86
C THR A 361 19.88 7.26 17.15
N ASP A 362 19.12 6.32 16.60
CA ASP A 362 17.86 6.65 15.92
C ASP A 362 16.83 7.18 16.92
N GLU A 363 16.79 6.66 18.15
CA GLU A 363 15.90 7.12 19.22
C GLU A 363 16.17 8.59 19.54
N LYS A 364 17.44 8.96 19.69
CA LYS A 364 17.85 10.35 19.95
C LYS A 364 17.53 11.26 18.76
N THR A 365 17.71 10.77 17.53
CA THR A 365 17.32 11.49 16.32
C THR A 365 15.81 11.78 16.28
N MET A 366 14.98 10.79 16.63
CA MET A 366 13.52 10.92 16.69
C MET A 366 13.08 11.88 17.79
N GLU A 367 13.70 11.79 18.98
CA GLU A 367 13.47 12.71 20.10
C GLU A 367 13.80 14.15 19.72
N GLU A 368 14.99 14.41 19.15
CA GLU A 368 15.42 15.72 18.72
C GLU A 368 14.52 16.30 17.62
N ALA A 369 14.08 15.47 16.66
CA ALA A 369 13.17 15.89 15.60
C ALA A 369 11.82 16.36 16.17
N LEU A 370 11.25 15.61 17.10
CA LEU A 370 9.99 15.92 17.75
C LEU A 370 10.11 17.18 18.63
N ALA A 371 11.17 17.25 19.45
CA ALA A 371 11.44 18.40 20.30
C ALA A 371 11.63 19.68 19.45
N PHE A 372 12.42 19.61 18.38
CA PHE A 372 12.65 20.74 17.48
C PHE A 372 11.36 21.18 16.78
N ALA A 373 10.51 20.26 16.35
CA ALA A 373 9.22 20.59 15.74
C ALA A 373 8.34 21.36 16.73
N ARG A 374 8.18 20.87 17.96
CA ARG A 374 7.38 21.48 19.02
C ARG A 374 7.89 22.85 19.46
N GLN A 375 9.21 23.00 19.65
CA GLN A 375 9.84 24.27 20.03
C GLN A 375 9.64 25.37 18.96
N ASN A 376 9.54 24.99 17.69
CA ASN A 376 9.35 25.93 16.58
C ASN A 376 7.90 26.06 16.12
N GLY A 377 6.93 25.46 16.82
CA GLY A 377 5.51 25.49 16.46
C GLY A 377 5.20 24.84 15.11
N LYS A 378 6.05 23.90 14.67
CA LYS A 378 5.91 23.18 13.40
C LYS A 378 5.35 21.78 13.63
N LYS A 379 4.74 21.20 12.58
CA LYS A 379 4.39 19.78 12.56
C LYS A 379 5.62 18.94 12.27
N LEU A 380 5.69 17.72 12.83
CA LEU A 380 6.62 16.69 12.43
C LEU A 380 5.96 15.83 11.36
N LEU A 381 6.57 15.74 10.18
CA LEU A 381 6.22 14.79 9.12
C LEU A 381 7.18 13.61 9.16
N VAL A 382 6.65 12.40 9.36
CA VAL A 382 7.40 11.14 9.32
C VAL A 382 7.14 10.46 7.99
N THR A 383 8.18 10.27 7.16
CA THR A 383 8.00 9.77 5.78
C THR A 383 9.24 9.09 5.23
N GLY A 384 9.14 8.54 4.00
CA GLY A 384 10.22 7.94 3.22
C GLY A 384 10.12 6.42 3.08
N SER A 385 9.41 5.73 3.96
CA SER A 385 9.07 4.31 3.82
C SER A 385 8.07 3.85 4.88
N PHE A 386 7.47 2.67 4.69
CA PHE A 386 6.71 2.00 5.75
C PHE A 386 7.57 1.77 7.00
N HIS A 387 8.83 1.33 6.82
CA HIS A 387 9.74 1.06 7.94
C HIS A 387 10.12 2.31 8.73
N THR A 388 10.19 3.48 8.08
CA THR A 388 10.42 4.74 8.81
C THR A 388 9.25 5.06 9.73
N VAL A 389 8.03 4.92 9.23
CA VAL A 389 6.81 5.17 10.02
C VAL A 389 6.66 4.12 11.12
N GLU A 390 6.84 2.83 10.80
CA GLU A 390 6.85 1.71 11.76
C GLU A 390 7.82 1.97 12.91
N LYS A 391 9.08 2.33 12.59
CA LYS A 391 10.13 2.63 13.57
C LYS A 391 9.74 3.78 14.49
N PHE A 392 9.24 4.87 13.94
CA PHE A 392 8.78 6.02 14.72
C PHE A 392 7.56 5.68 15.60
N MET A 393 6.58 4.96 15.08
CA MET A 393 5.40 4.57 15.86
C MET A 393 5.75 3.59 16.98
N SER A 394 6.69 2.68 16.75
CA SER A 394 7.23 1.79 17.77
C SER A 394 7.95 2.58 18.87
N TYR A 395 8.81 3.54 18.51
CA TYR A 395 9.43 4.46 19.45
C TYR A 395 8.38 5.17 20.32
N LYS A 396 7.32 5.74 19.70
CA LYS A 396 6.24 6.44 20.41
C LYS A 396 5.43 5.55 21.35
N LYS A 397 5.32 4.26 21.08
CA LYS A 397 4.59 3.32 21.93
C LYS A 397 5.36 2.99 23.22
N TYR A 398 6.69 3.08 23.19
CA TYR A 398 7.56 2.73 24.29
C TYR A 398 8.22 3.95 24.98
N SER A 399 8.09 5.16 24.45
CA SER A 399 8.48 6.44 25.04
C SER A 399 7.31 7.10 25.76
#